data_f1bf0c18cc4a763bd952713cf19608c2
#
_entry.id   f1bf0c18cc4a763bd952713cf19608c2
#
_cell.length_a   1.000
_cell.length_b   1.000
_cell.length_c   1.000
_cell.angle_alpha   90.00
_cell.angle_beta   90.00
_cell.angle_gamma   90.00
#
_symmetry.space_group_name_H-M   'P 1'
#
loop_
_entity.id
_entity.type
_entity.pdbx_description
1 polymer ?
#
loop_
_entity_poly.entity_id
_entity_poly.type
_entity_poly.pdbx_seq_one_letter_code
_entity_poly.pdbx_strand_id
1 'polypeptide(L)'
;MKKTQKILGAALAMVIFTTNANAQATATADAAATIIAPISIVKNADLNFGNIAVNALGGTVILDPSAASTRSIGGAGGVSFPANTGTVTSSLFTVSGEAGFTFDMAVITPSVTLSNGTDNMVANNFTVSNPTGTLDGTGNQTVYVGADLDVNG
;
A
#
# COMPACT_ATOMS: atom_id res chain seq x y z
N MET A 1 -86.66 8.33 -47.77
CA MET A 1 -85.92 9.19 -46.87
C MET A 1 -85.61 8.58 -45.45
N LYS A 2 -85.68 7.30 -45.20
CA LYS A 2 -85.38 6.67 -43.88
C LYS A 2 -84.11 5.85 -43.77
N LYS A 3 -83.35 5.65 -44.88
CA LYS A 3 -82.11 4.89 -44.87
C LYS A 3 -80.86 5.72 -44.72
N THR A 4 -80.86 7.00 -45.09
CA THR A 4 -79.76 7.93 -45.03
C THR A 4 -79.44 8.47 -43.62
N GLN A 5 -80.43 8.52 -42.74
CA GLN A 5 -80.22 8.96 -41.36
C GLN A 5 -79.50 7.95 -40.43
N LYS A 6 -79.53 6.65 -40.78
CA LYS A 6 -78.89 5.63 -39.98
C LYS A 6 -77.40 5.56 -40.20
N ILE A 7 -76.88 5.99 -41.36
CA ILE A 7 -75.50 5.99 -41.71
C ILE A 7 -74.74 7.17 -41.09
N LEU A 8 -75.43 8.29 -40.91
CA LEU A 8 -74.87 9.51 -40.31
C LEU A 8 -74.66 9.37 -38.78
N GLY A 9 -75.47 8.57 -38.10
CA GLY A 9 -75.34 8.28 -36.68
C GLY A 9 -74.19 7.34 -36.34
N ALA A 10 -73.84 6.42 -37.26
CA ALA A 10 -72.71 5.44 -37.07
C ALA A 10 -71.34 6.12 -37.29
N ALA A 11 -71.27 7.16 -38.16
CA ALA A 11 -70.03 7.85 -38.44
C ALA A 11 -69.63 8.84 -37.28
N LEU A 12 -70.61 9.33 -36.52
CA LEU A 12 -70.38 10.26 -35.39
C LEU A 12 -69.98 9.55 -34.09
N ALA A 13 -70.27 8.28 -33.96
CA ALA A 13 -69.89 7.49 -32.78
C ALA A 13 -68.41 7.00 -32.79
N MET A 14 -67.73 7.13 -33.93
CA MET A 14 -66.36 6.59 -34.11
C MET A 14 -65.24 7.62 -33.82
N VAL A 15 -65.59 8.85 -33.44
CA VAL A 15 -64.60 9.97 -33.25
C VAL A 15 -64.25 10.23 -31.78
N ILE A 16 -64.83 9.52 -30.80
CA ILE A 16 -64.68 9.88 -29.37
C ILE A 16 -63.70 8.96 -28.59
N PHE A 17 -63.06 8.00 -29.23
CA PHE A 17 -62.01 7.16 -28.57
C PHE A 17 -60.61 7.48 -29.05
N THR A 18 -60.19 8.75 -29.06
CA THR A 18 -58.78 9.05 -28.98
C THR A 18 -58.35 8.96 -27.52
N THR A 19 -58.19 7.76 -27.03
CA THR A 19 -57.48 7.54 -25.76
C THR A 19 -56.04 8.00 -25.98
N ASN A 20 -55.68 9.08 -25.29
CA ASN A 20 -54.26 9.45 -25.15
C ASN A 20 -53.56 8.28 -24.44
N ALA A 21 -53.05 7.34 -25.20
CA ALA A 21 -52.13 6.33 -24.67
C ALA A 21 -50.84 7.02 -24.34
N ASN A 22 -50.71 7.52 -23.12
CA ASN A 22 -49.44 7.93 -22.59
C ASN A 22 -48.60 6.64 -22.36
N ALA A 23 -47.82 6.26 -23.35
CA ALA A 23 -46.85 5.20 -23.18
C ALA A 23 -45.74 5.73 -22.26
N GLN A 24 -45.83 5.44 -20.98
CA GLN A 24 -44.75 5.69 -20.03
C GLN A 24 -43.70 4.61 -20.20
N ALA A 25 -42.57 4.94 -20.80
CA ALA A 25 -41.39 4.08 -20.83
C ALA A 25 -40.67 4.17 -19.49
N THR A 26 -40.53 3.06 -18.80
CA THR A 26 -39.71 2.95 -17.60
C THR A 26 -38.45 2.20 -17.94
N ALA A 27 -37.30 2.72 -17.52
CA ALA A 27 -36.01 2.02 -17.59
C ALA A 27 -35.50 1.81 -16.15
N THR A 28 -35.02 0.62 -15.87
CA THR A 28 -34.33 0.28 -14.62
C THR A 28 -32.85 0.16 -14.88
N ALA A 29 -32.04 0.65 -13.96
CA ALA A 29 -30.59 0.46 -13.96
C ALA A 29 -30.20 -0.16 -12.62
N ASP A 30 -29.35 -1.17 -12.66
CA ASP A 30 -28.76 -1.76 -11.47
C ASP A 30 -27.52 -0.96 -11.07
N ALA A 31 -27.36 -0.67 -9.76
CA ALA A 31 -26.18 -0.07 -9.19
C ALA A 31 -25.49 -1.11 -8.28
N ALA A 32 -24.20 -1.31 -8.47
CA ALA A 32 -23.39 -2.19 -7.64
C ALA A 32 -22.21 -1.41 -7.05
N ALA A 33 -21.84 -1.70 -5.81
CA ALA A 33 -20.66 -1.19 -5.15
C ALA A 33 -20.01 -2.32 -4.35
N THR A 34 -18.68 -2.42 -4.43
CA THR A 34 -17.90 -3.34 -3.62
C THR A 34 -17.12 -2.53 -2.59
N ILE A 35 -17.26 -2.90 -1.32
CA ILE A 35 -16.47 -2.32 -0.22
C ILE A 35 -15.25 -3.21 -0.04
N ILE A 36 -14.07 -2.61 -0.18
CA ILE A 36 -12.77 -3.29 0.00
C ILE A 36 -12.17 -2.94 1.36
N ALA A 37 -11.34 -3.83 1.91
CA ALA A 37 -10.59 -3.56 3.13
C ALA A 37 -9.57 -2.43 2.90
N PRO A 38 -9.50 -1.40 3.76
CA PRO A 38 -8.51 -0.35 3.64
C PRO A 38 -7.09 -0.92 3.84
N ILE A 39 -6.11 -0.33 3.14
CA ILE A 39 -4.72 -0.67 3.35
C ILE A 39 -4.25 -0.16 4.72
N SER A 40 -3.44 -0.95 5.41
CA SER A 40 -2.84 -0.61 6.68
C SER A 40 -1.41 -1.16 6.76
N ILE A 41 -0.57 -0.57 7.62
CA ILE A 41 0.79 -1.03 7.88
C ILE A 41 1.04 -1.09 9.38
N VAL A 42 1.65 -2.17 9.83
CA VAL A 42 2.02 -2.40 11.23
C VAL A 42 3.51 -2.73 11.30
N LYS A 43 4.24 -2.02 12.18
CA LYS A 43 5.63 -2.35 12.50
C LYS A 43 5.67 -3.52 13.49
N ASN A 44 6.40 -4.58 13.16
CA ASN A 44 6.56 -5.79 13.96
C ASN A 44 7.95 -5.86 14.63
N ALA A 45 8.99 -5.30 14.00
CA ALA A 45 10.34 -5.25 14.56
C ALA A 45 11.04 -3.93 14.21
N ASP A 46 11.90 -3.49 15.11
CA ASP A 46 12.75 -2.31 14.92
C ASP A 46 14.03 -2.66 14.15
N LEU A 47 14.59 -1.66 13.48
CA LEU A 47 15.91 -1.73 12.87
C LEU A 47 16.99 -1.75 13.96
N ASN A 48 17.91 -2.70 13.91
CA ASN A 48 19.01 -2.82 14.87
C ASN A 48 20.27 -3.31 14.18
N PHE A 49 21.33 -2.53 14.22
CA PHE A 49 22.63 -2.87 13.62
C PHE A 49 23.49 -3.79 14.49
N GLY A 50 23.07 -4.07 15.72
CA GLY A 50 23.84 -4.86 16.69
C GLY A 50 25.09 -4.15 17.19
N ASN A 51 26.03 -4.92 17.74
CA ASN A 51 27.30 -4.40 18.25
C ASN A 51 28.29 -4.13 17.10
N ILE A 52 28.88 -2.95 17.13
CA ILE A 52 29.85 -2.46 16.14
C ILE A 52 31.08 -1.98 16.90
N ALA A 53 32.25 -2.40 16.48
CA ALA A 53 33.51 -1.84 16.95
C ALA A 53 34.07 -0.89 15.86
N VAL A 54 34.52 0.29 16.26
CA VAL A 54 35.03 1.32 15.36
C VAL A 54 36.40 1.80 15.86
N ASN A 55 37.27 2.16 14.94
CA ASN A 55 38.51 2.88 15.20
C ASN A 55 38.42 4.33 14.72
N ALA A 56 39.48 5.11 14.88
CA ALA A 56 39.54 6.52 14.54
C ALA A 56 39.24 6.87 13.05
N LEU A 57 39.10 5.88 12.17
CA LEU A 57 38.80 6.11 10.75
C LEU A 57 37.28 6.14 10.47
N GLY A 58 36.48 5.59 11.40
CA GLY A 58 35.04 5.45 11.16
C GLY A 58 34.74 4.45 10.00
N GLY A 59 33.52 4.48 9.50
CA GLY A 59 33.09 3.65 8.36
C GLY A 59 31.59 3.51 8.29
N THR A 60 31.11 2.68 7.38
CA THR A 60 29.67 2.44 7.17
C THR A 60 29.34 0.98 7.43
N VAL A 61 28.22 0.72 8.09
CA VAL A 61 27.62 -0.61 8.23
C VAL A 61 26.33 -0.64 7.40
N ILE A 62 26.25 -1.59 6.48
CA ILE A 62 25.08 -1.81 5.61
C ILE A 62 24.28 -2.96 6.21
N LEU A 63 22.97 -2.75 6.41
CA LEU A 63 22.04 -3.78 6.86
C LEU A 63 21.03 -4.08 5.76
N ASP A 64 21.05 -5.31 5.22
CA ASP A 64 20.17 -5.74 4.14
C ASP A 64 18.71 -5.82 4.61
N PRO A 65 17.72 -5.41 3.75
CA PRO A 65 16.30 -5.53 4.05
C PRO A 65 15.82 -6.98 3.84
N SER A 66 16.17 -7.88 4.75
CA SER A 66 15.85 -9.30 4.62
C SER A 66 15.53 -9.96 5.96
N ALA A 67 14.85 -11.11 5.93
CA ALA A 67 14.58 -11.92 7.11
C ALA A 67 15.87 -12.38 7.82
N ALA A 68 16.95 -12.58 7.07
CA ALA A 68 18.25 -12.97 7.61
C ALA A 68 18.94 -11.82 8.35
N SER A 69 18.53 -10.57 8.09
CA SER A 69 19.11 -9.36 8.70
C SER A 69 20.64 -9.33 8.58
N THR A 70 21.14 -9.66 7.37
CA THR A 70 22.59 -9.73 7.11
C THR A 70 23.19 -8.33 7.10
N ARG A 71 24.31 -8.15 7.78
CA ARG A 71 25.06 -6.89 7.74
C ARG A 71 26.42 -7.07 7.10
N SER A 72 26.88 -6.01 6.43
CA SER A 72 28.19 -5.93 5.80
C SER A 72 28.87 -4.60 6.10
N ILE A 73 30.19 -4.54 5.87
CA ILE A 73 30.96 -3.32 6.03
C ILE A 73 31.06 -2.64 4.66
N GLY A 74 30.65 -1.36 4.62
CA GLY A 74 30.79 -0.50 3.46
C GLY A 74 31.92 0.51 3.67
N GLY A 75 32.62 0.86 2.58
CA GLY A 75 33.66 1.89 2.61
C GLY A 75 34.99 1.46 3.23
N ALA A 76 35.84 2.43 3.58
CA ALA A 76 37.18 2.22 4.09
C ALA A 76 37.15 1.88 5.58
N GLY A 77 37.53 0.73 5.89
CA GLY A 77 37.71 -0.17 6.99
C GLY A 77 38.04 0.31 8.39
N GLY A 78 37.35 1.32 8.96
CA GLY A 78 37.45 1.61 10.39
C GLY A 78 36.49 0.83 11.27
N VAL A 79 35.54 0.10 10.66
CA VAL A 79 34.49 -0.67 11.33
C VAL A 79 34.83 -2.16 11.35
N SER A 80 34.45 -2.85 12.42
CA SER A 80 34.53 -4.31 12.52
C SER A 80 33.34 -4.86 13.34
N PHE A 81 33.04 -6.15 13.15
CA PHE A 81 32.00 -6.83 13.91
C PHE A 81 32.63 -7.67 15.00
N PRO A 82 32.38 -7.38 16.28
CA PRO A 82 32.89 -8.19 17.38
C PRO A 82 32.20 -9.57 17.39
N ALA A 83 32.88 -10.56 18.02
CA ALA A 83 32.34 -11.92 18.16
C ALA A 83 30.95 -11.95 18.84
N ASN A 84 30.74 -11.07 19.81
CA ASN A 84 29.39 -10.80 20.32
C ASN A 84 28.70 -9.77 19.42
N THR A 85 27.90 -10.24 18.48
CA THR A 85 27.25 -9.40 17.47
C THR A 85 26.11 -8.55 18.02
N GLY A 86 25.61 -8.85 19.23
CA GLY A 86 24.35 -8.28 19.71
C GLY A 86 23.15 -8.71 18.87
N THR A 87 22.04 -8.01 19.01
CA THR A 87 20.84 -8.22 18.18
C THR A 87 21.01 -7.49 16.86
N VAL A 88 20.94 -8.21 15.75
CA VAL A 88 20.95 -7.63 14.39
C VAL A 88 19.59 -7.91 13.78
N THR A 89 18.86 -6.87 13.40
CA THR A 89 17.48 -7.01 12.90
C THR A 89 17.17 -5.94 11.87
N SER A 90 16.76 -6.35 10.67
CA SER A 90 16.12 -5.46 9.71
C SER A 90 14.73 -5.10 10.23
N SER A 91 14.29 -3.87 10.04
CA SER A 91 12.95 -3.49 10.46
C SER A 91 11.91 -4.30 9.68
N LEU A 92 10.90 -4.80 10.40
CA LEU A 92 9.86 -5.66 9.84
C LEU A 92 8.50 -4.98 9.91
N PHE A 93 7.81 -4.96 8.78
CA PHE A 93 6.46 -4.45 8.66
C PHE A 93 5.54 -5.50 8.04
N THR A 94 4.27 -5.46 8.45
CA THR A 94 3.18 -6.18 7.78
C THR A 94 2.27 -5.14 7.14
N VAL A 95 2.10 -5.26 5.82
CA VAL A 95 1.09 -4.51 5.05
C VAL A 95 -0.13 -5.38 4.94
N SER A 96 -1.31 -4.85 5.26
CA SER A 96 -2.58 -5.58 5.22
C SER A 96 -3.63 -4.78 4.46
N GLY A 97 -4.55 -5.48 3.78
CA GLY A 97 -5.63 -4.90 2.99
C GLY A 97 -6.43 -5.96 2.26
N GLU A 98 -7.07 -5.59 1.15
CA GLU A 98 -7.83 -6.53 0.32
C GLU A 98 -6.89 -7.51 -0.39
N ALA A 99 -7.21 -8.81 -0.32
CA ALA A 99 -6.42 -9.88 -0.93
C ALA A 99 -6.27 -9.68 -2.45
N GLY A 100 -5.05 -9.84 -2.96
CA GLY A 100 -4.74 -9.69 -4.38
C GLY A 100 -4.58 -8.25 -4.86
N PHE A 101 -4.76 -7.23 -3.99
CA PHE A 101 -4.51 -5.84 -4.35
C PHE A 101 -3.02 -5.49 -4.24
N THR A 102 -2.59 -4.55 -5.09
CA THR A 102 -1.21 -4.07 -5.11
C THR A 102 -1.04 -2.90 -4.14
N PHE A 103 0.20 -2.72 -3.66
CA PHE A 103 0.61 -1.59 -2.83
C PHE A 103 1.99 -1.08 -3.24
N ASP A 104 2.26 0.18 -2.92
CA ASP A 104 3.57 0.79 -3.01
C ASP A 104 4.00 1.25 -1.61
N MET A 105 5.26 0.99 -1.25
CA MET A 105 5.86 1.37 0.02
C MET A 105 7.17 2.14 -0.21
N ALA A 106 7.31 3.29 0.40
CA ALA A 106 8.52 4.09 0.38
C ALA A 106 8.87 4.61 1.77
N VAL A 107 10.17 4.71 2.06
CA VAL A 107 10.65 5.41 3.24
C VAL A 107 10.78 6.90 2.90
N ILE A 108 10.00 7.73 3.56
CA ILE A 108 9.93 9.18 3.30
C ILE A 108 11.01 9.98 4.07
N THR A 109 11.61 9.38 5.10
CA THR A 109 12.66 10.01 5.89
C THR A 109 14.02 9.64 5.29
N PRO A 110 14.82 10.60 4.78
CA PRO A 110 16.08 10.29 4.10
C PRO A 110 17.18 9.83 5.07
N SER A 111 17.14 10.29 6.32
CA SER A 111 18.12 9.92 7.34
C SER A 111 17.58 10.09 8.75
N VAL A 112 18.16 9.35 9.70
CA VAL A 112 17.86 9.43 11.13
C VAL A 112 19.18 9.50 11.89
N THR A 113 19.30 10.47 12.79
CA THR A 113 20.45 10.58 13.71
C THR A 113 20.19 9.73 14.94
N LEU A 114 21.10 8.80 15.22
CA LEU A 114 21.16 8.05 16.47
C LEU A 114 22.18 8.71 17.39
N SER A 115 21.81 8.99 18.63
CA SER A 115 22.70 9.66 19.60
C SER A 115 22.67 8.93 20.93
N ASN A 116 23.83 8.84 21.56
CA ASN A 116 23.96 8.37 22.94
C ASN A 116 24.10 9.55 23.94
N GLY A 117 23.93 10.79 23.46
CA GLY A 117 24.11 12.02 24.22
C GLY A 117 25.50 12.67 24.04
N THR A 118 26.49 11.94 23.59
CA THR A 118 27.86 12.41 23.31
C THR A 118 28.23 12.26 21.85
N ASP A 119 27.99 11.06 21.30
CA ASP A 119 28.33 10.69 19.93
C ASP A 119 27.06 10.56 19.11
N ASN A 120 27.14 10.94 17.84
CA ASN A 120 26.08 10.84 16.89
C ASN A 120 26.50 9.96 15.71
N MET A 121 25.60 9.07 15.28
CA MET A 121 25.71 8.29 14.07
C MET A 121 24.51 8.61 13.19
N VAL A 122 24.64 8.42 11.88
CA VAL A 122 23.56 8.71 10.94
C VAL A 122 23.16 7.40 10.23
N ALA A 123 21.89 7.01 10.39
CA ALA A 123 21.31 5.99 9.56
C ALA A 123 20.67 6.67 8.34
N ASN A 124 21.04 6.20 7.15
CA ASN A 124 20.58 6.73 5.86
C ASN A 124 20.39 5.62 4.84
N ASN A 125 20.18 5.97 3.58
CA ASN A 125 20.08 4.99 2.48
C ASN A 125 19.08 3.85 2.77
N PHE A 126 17.94 4.19 3.34
CA PHE A 126 16.93 3.19 3.66
C PHE A 126 16.46 2.44 2.41
N THR A 127 16.51 1.12 2.47
CA THR A 127 16.11 0.22 1.40
C THR A 127 14.94 -0.66 1.84
N VAL A 128 14.03 -0.93 0.91
CA VAL A 128 12.83 -1.74 1.14
C VAL A 128 12.95 -3.03 0.34
N SER A 129 12.67 -4.19 0.96
CA SER A 129 12.80 -5.50 0.29
C SER A 129 11.86 -5.64 -0.91
N ASN A 130 10.62 -5.19 -0.77
CA ASN A 130 9.58 -5.20 -1.79
C ASN A 130 8.90 -3.84 -1.79
N PRO A 131 9.46 -2.82 -2.48
CA PRO A 131 8.85 -1.48 -2.50
C PRO A 131 7.50 -1.46 -3.21
N THR A 132 7.26 -2.39 -4.11
CA THR A 132 5.96 -2.65 -4.75
C THR A 132 5.61 -4.11 -4.57
N GLY A 133 4.36 -4.42 -4.26
CA GLY A 133 3.95 -5.80 -4.02
C GLY A 133 2.47 -6.02 -4.23
N THR A 134 2.07 -7.28 -4.14
CA THR A 134 0.67 -7.71 -4.15
C THR A 134 0.39 -8.44 -2.84
N LEU A 135 -0.69 -8.06 -2.18
CA LEU A 135 -1.15 -8.74 -0.97
C LEU A 135 -1.52 -10.19 -1.30
N ASP A 136 -1.15 -11.10 -0.42
CA ASP A 136 -1.41 -12.54 -0.58
C ASP A 136 -2.92 -12.88 -0.49
N GLY A 137 -3.25 -14.17 -0.59
CA GLY A 137 -4.64 -14.65 -0.51
C GLY A 137 -5.34 -14.41 0.84
N THR A 138 -4.58 -13.98 1.86
CA THR A 138 -5.09 -13.57 3.18
C THR A 138 -5.09 -12.05 3.36
N GLY A 139 -4.71 -11.30 2.33
CA GLY A 139 -4.64 -9.84 2.35
C GLY A 139 -3.42 -9.29 3.08
N ASN A 140 -2.31 -10.04 3.18
CA ASN A 140 -1.12 -9.63 3.91
C ASN A 140 0.14 -9.72 3.05
N GLN A 141 1.13 -8.87 3.36
CA GLN A 141 2.48 -8.93 2.82
C GLN A 141 3.49 -8.48 3.86
N THR A 142 4.56 -9.25 4.00
CA THR A 142 5.70 -8.92 4.86
C THR A 142 6.72 -8.11 4.08
N VAL A 143 7.19 -7.00 4.67
CA VAL A 143 8.18 -6.10 4.07
C VAL A 143 9.29 -5.82 5.08
N TYR A 144 10.53 -5.93 4.63
CA TYR A 144 11.73 -5.60 5.42
C TYR A 144 12.29 -4.26 4.98
N VAL A 145 12.84 -3.53 5.95
CA VAL A 145 13.58 -2.29 5.70
C VAL A 145 14.97 -2.42 6.29
N GLY A 146 15.97 -2.19 5.46
CA GLY A 146 17.37 -2.05 5.83
C GLY A 146 17.85 -0.62 5.69
N ALA A 147 19.07 -0.35 6.10
CA ALA A 147 19.69 0.97 5.98
C ALA A 147 21.22 0.87 6.07
N ASP A 148 21.88 1.97 5.71
CA ASP A 148 23.29 2.20 5.98
C ASP A 148 23.44 3.01 7.28
N LEU A 149 24.39 2.63 8.12
CA LEU A 149 24.75 3.37 9.33
C LEU A 149 26.17 3.92 9.18
N ASP A 150 26.29 5.23 9.15
CA ASP A 150 27.58 5.92 9.17
C ASP A 150 28.06 6.04 10.62
N VAL A 151 29.18 5.39 10.91
CA VAL A 151 29.79 5.32 12.23
C VAL A 151 31.04 6.20 12.24
N ASN A 152 31.04 7.19 13.14
CA ASN A 152 32.20 8.08 13.34
C ASN A 152 33.30 7.35 14.12
N GLY A 153 34.55 7.70 13.84
CA GLY A 153 35.73 7.21 14.55
C GLY A 153 36.12 8.09 15.72
#